data_8ea48ec8b923576021c3f4f7b42713ee
#
_entry.id   8ea48ec8b923576021c3f4f7b42713ee
#
_cell.length_a   1.000
_cell.length_b   1.000
_cell.length_c   1.000
_cell.angle_alpha   90.00
_cell.angle_beta   90.00
_cell.angle_gamma   90.00
#
_symmetry.space_group_name_H-M   'P 1'
#
loop_
_entity.id
_entity.type
_entity.pdbx_description
1 polymer ?
#
loop_
_entity_poly.entity_id
_entity_poly.type
_entity_poly.pdbx_seq_one_letter_code
_entity_poly.pdbx_strand_id
1 'polypeptide(L)'
;MARTTKPEKRKKTIPYNFGDKHKAYIRKSQDCMINVAEGAVRAGKTVDNVLAFCHELKTTKDKIHLASASTLGNAKIILGNCNGFGIEHFFRGQCRWGKYKGNEALIIKGKDTGFKTRIVIFSGAMLASSYKSIRGNSYGMWIGTEINLHHKSFVQEAFNRSIAADKRKIWWDLNPDNPKSWIYTEYIDKYQQDAADCKFLGGYNYAHFTIDDNINISDQRKAEVKSQYDPTSIWYKRDILGLRIAAEGLIFQSFANDPEKYIIPESQLDKSKILSLIHISSPRDVEESRM
;
A
#
# COMPACT_ATOMS: atom_id res chain seq x y z
N MET A 1 -4.80 49.02 17.93
CA MET A 1 -4.08 48.81 16.66
C MET A 1 -4.36 47.38 16.16
N ALA A 2 -5.20 47.24 15.15
CA ALA A 2 -5.54 45.93 14.57
C ALA A 2 -4.42 45.49 13.62
N ARG A 3 -3.82 44.33 13.88
CA ARG A 3 -2.85 43.68 12.97
C ARG A 3 -3.61 43.19 11.74
N THR A 4 -3.45 43.86 10.62
CA THR A 4 -3.85 43.35 9.30
C THR A 4 -2.93 42.20 8.91
N THR A 5 -3.41 40.97 9.03
CA THR A 5 -2.75 39.80 8.46
C THR A 5 -2.84 39.85 6.93
N LYS A 6 -1.69 39.96 6.26
CA LYS A 6 -1.62 39.87 4.80
C LYS A 6 -2.22 38.52 4.35
N PRO A 7 -3.05 38.50 3.30
CA PRO A 7 -3.58 37.24 2.77
C PRO A 7 -2.43 36.37 2.28
N GLU A 8 -2.34 35.16 2.83
CA GLU A 8 -1.39 34.12 2.38
C GLU A 8 -1.58 33.88 0.87
N LYS A 9 -0.52 34.10 0.10
CA LYS A 9 -0.53 33.80 -1.34
C LYS A 9 -0.90 32.33 -1.54
N ARG A 10 -2.05 32.04 -2.15
CA ARG A 10 -2.46 30.69 -2.54
C ARG A 10 -1.32 30.03 -3.32
N LYS A 11 -0.69 29.02 -2.75
CA LYS A 11 0.28 28.19 -3.47
C LYS A 11 -0.44 27.63 -4.69
N LYS A 12 0.09 27.89 -5.89
CA LYS A 12 -0.42 27.28 -7.13
C LYS A 12 -0.30 25.76 -6.94
N THR A 13 -1.43 25.07 -6.88
CA THR A 13 -1.45 23.61 -6.89
C THR A 13 -1.03 23.16 -8.27
N ILE A 14 0.05 22.36 -8.36
CA ILE A 14 0.43 21.75 -9.63
C ILE A 14 -0.66 20.74 -9.96
N PRO A 15 -1.35 20.84 -11.10
CA PRO A 15 -2.39 19.89 -11.44
C PRO A 15 -1.76 18.51 -11.65
N TYR A 16 -2.33 17.47 -11.03
CA TYR A 16 -1.97 16.09 -11.30
C TYR A 16 -2.69 15.62 -12.55
N ASN A 17 -1.94 15.15 -13.54
CA ASN A 17 -2.48 14.63 -14.78
C ASN A 17 -2.55 13.10 -14.75
N PHE A 18 -3.66 12.56 -15.22
CA PHE A 18 -3.88 11.11 -15.29
C PHE A 18 -3.65 10.62 -16.73
N GLY A 19 -2.77 9.64 -16.91
CA GLY A 19 -2.61 8.89 -18.16
C GLY A 19 -3.87 8.06 -18.44
N ASP A 20 -4.01 7.55 -19.67
CA ASP A 20 -5.24 6.84 -20.08
C ASP A 20 -5.45 5.54 -19.30
N LYS A 21 -4.40 4.84 -18.95
CA LYS A 21 -4.44 3.64 -18.10
C LYS A 21 -4.96 3.95 -16.70
N HIS A 22 -4.50 5.05 -16.08
CA HIS A 22 -5.00 5.55 -14.80
C HIS A 22 -6.47 5.93 -14.87
N LYS A 23 -6.87 6.67 -15.92
CA LYS A 23 -8.28 7.03 -16.15
C LYS A 23 -9.17 5.80 -16.32
N ALA A 24 -8.70 4.79 -17.07
CA ALA A 24 -9.44 3.54 -17.27
C ALA A 24 -9.63 2.78 -15.94
N TYR A 25 -8.57 2.67 -15.13
CA TYR A 25 -8.61 2.07 -13.81
C TYR A 25 -9.61 2.78 -12.89
N ILE A 26 -9.52 4.12 -12.79
CA ILE A 26 -10.40 4.94 -11.94
C ILE A 26 -11.87 4.80 -12.38
N ARG A 27 -12.14 4.83 -13.70
CA ARG A 27 -13.52 4.66 -14.22
C ARG A 27 -14.07 3.28 -13.88
N LYS A 28 -13.30 2.21 -14.15
CA LYS A 28 -13.73 0.83 -13.86
C LYS A 28 -13.97 0.60 -12.36
N SER A 29 -13.25 1.32 -11.49
CA SER A 29 -13.42 1.20 -10.04
C SER A 29 -14.82 1.60 -9.55
N GLN A 30 -15.58 2.37 -10.33
CA GLN A 30 -16.95 2.75 -9.99
C GLN A 30 -17.93 1.57 -10.03
N ASP A 31 -17.62 0.56 -10.83
CA ASP A 31 -18.49 -0.61 -11.04
C ASP A 31 -18.01 -1.86 -10.29
N CYS A 32 -16.81 -1.78 -9.67
CA CYS A 32 -16.19 -2.93 -9.01
C CYS A 32 -16.17 -2.77 -7.48
N MET A 33 -16.42 -3.88 -6.77
CA MET A 33 -16.34 -3.93 -5.32
C MET A 33 -14.87 -3.92 -4.85
N ILE A 34 -14.00 -4.66 -5.52
CA ILE A 34 -12.58 -4.74 -5.17
C ILE A 34 -11.73 -4.16 -6.29
N ASN A 35 -10.87 -3.23 -5.92
CA ASN A 35 -10.01 -2.49 -6.83
C ASN A 35 -8.57 -2.59 -6.33
N VAL A 36 -7.67 -3.12 -7.16
CA VAL A 36 -6.27 -3.34 -6.82
C VAL A 36 -5.37 -2.66 -7.84
N ALA A 37 -4.54 -1.75 -7.37
CA ALA A 37 -3.49 -1.09 -8.14
C ALA A 37 -2.13 -1.62 -7.66
N GLU A 38 -1.50 -2.48 -8.45
CA GLU A 38 -0.17 -3.03 -8.17
C GLU A 38 0.87 -2.47 -9.12
N GLY A 39 2.14 -2.41 -8.72
CA GLY A 39 3.21 -2.06 -9.64
C GLY A 39 4.32 -1.21 -9.04
N ALA A 40 5.10 -0.58 -9.90
CA ALA A 40 6.32 0.14 -9.59
C ALA A 40 6.14 1.27 -8.56
N VAL A 41 7.24 1.60 -7.90
CA VAL A 41 7.31 2.78 -7.02
C VAL A 41 7.08 4.05 -7.84
N ARG A 42 6.36 5.02 -7.29
CA ARG A 42 6.03 6.29 -7.96
C ARG A 42 5.18 6.16 -9.24
N ALA A 43 4.56 5.03 -9.49
CA ALA A 43 3.67 4.84 -10.63
C ALA A 43 2.32 5.61 -10.54
N GLY A 44 1.97 6.19 -9.38
CA GLY A 44 0.73 6.98 -9.22
C GLY A 44 -0.46 6.22 -8.61
N LYS A 45 -0.29 4.95 -8.30
CA LYS A 45 -1.34 4.03 -7.79
C LYS A 45 -2.19 4.58 -6.65
N THR A 46 -1.53 5.13 -5.63
CA THR A 46 -2.20 5.66 -4.43
C THR A 46 -3.06 6.87 -4.76
N VAL A 47 -2.61 7.73 -5.67
CA VAL A 47 -3.39 8.91 -6.11
C VAL A 47 -4.66 8.47 -6.82
N ASP A 48 -4.58 7.43 -7.66
CA ASP A 48 -5.75 6.85 -8.35
C ASP A 48 -6.78 6.35 -7.34
N ASN A 49 -6.35 5.56 -6.37
CA ASN A 49 -7.21 5.00 -5.34
C ASN A 49 -7.83 6.10 -4.46
N VAL A 50 -7.05 7.10 -4.05
CA VAL A 50 -7.55 8.24 -3.28
C VAL A 50 -8.61 9.00 -4.07
N LEU A 51 -8.36 9.29 -5.35
CA LEU A 51 -9.32 10.00 -6.19
C LEU A 51 -10.62 9.19 -6.34
N ALA A 52 -10.53 7.90 -6.67
CA ALA A 52 -11.68 7.01 -6.82
C ALA A 52 -12.48 6.91 -5.52
N PHE A 53 -11.81 6.71 -4.39
CA PHE A 53 -12.43 6.69 -3.06
C PHE A 53 -13.13 8.00 -2.71
N CYS A 54 -12.51 9.15 -2.99
CA CYS A 54 -13.10 10.46 -2.76
C CYS A 54 -14.35 10.71 -3.62
N HIS A 55 -14.36 10.24 -4.86
CA HIS A 55 -15.55 10.33 -5.70
C HIS A 55 -16.72 9.55 -5.11
N GLU A 56 -16.50 8.35 -4.61
CA GLU A 56 -17.55 7.56 -3.96
C GLU A 56 -17.99 8.18 -2.61
N LEU A 57 -17.09 8.81 -1.86
CA LEU A 57 -17.43 9.50 -0.61
C LEU A 57 -18.47 10.60 -0.79
N LYS A 58 -18.57 11.21 -1.97
CA LYS A 58 -19.57 12.26 -2.24
C LYS A 58 -20.99 11.72 -2.16
N THR A 59 -21.23 10.51 -2.67
CA THR A 59 -22.57 9.97 -2.92
C THR A 59 -22.95 8.81 -2.01
N THR A 60 -21.98 8.14 -1.37
CA THR A 60 -22.26 6.98 -0.49
C THR A 60 -23.29 7.31 0.58
N LYS A 61 -24.12 6.33 0.96
CA LYS A 61 -25.06 6.46 2.08
C LYS A 61 -24.39 6.19 3.43
N ASP A 62 -23.34 5.37 3.44
CA ASP A 62 -22.62 5.03 4.65
C ASP A 62 -21.91 6.26 5.24
N LYS A 63 -21.90 6.33 6.56
CA LYS A 63 -21.31 7.48 7.28
C LYS A 63 -19.84 7.26 7.60
N ILE A 64 -19.42 6.02 7.89
CA ILE A 64 -18.12 5.69 8.43
C ILE A 64 -17.33 4.86 7.42
N HIS A 65 -16.08 5.23 7.18
CA HIS A 65 -15.19 4.59 6.21
C HIS A 65 -13.82 4.35 6.84
N LEU A 66 -13.04 3.42 6.29
CA LEU A 66 -11.73 3.03 6.79
C LEU A 66 -10.63 3.44 5.81
N ALA A 67 -9.57 4.03 6.34
CA ALA A 67 -8.29 4.27 5.66
C ALA A 67 -7.16 3.62 6.45
N SER A 68 -6.37 2.74 5.85
CA SER A 68 -5.33 1.99 6.54
C SER A 68 -4.01 1.95 5.79
N ALA A 69 -2.92 1.89 6.55
CA ALA A 69 -1.56 1.67 6.07
C ALA A 69 -0.80 0.82 7.10
N SER A 70 0.48 0.59 6.91
CA SER A 70 1.33 -0.11 7.87
C SER A 70 1.23 0.49 9.28
N THR A 71 1.28 1.81 9.41
CA THR A 71 1.08 2.54 10.68
C THR A 71 -0.01 3.61 10.54
N LEU A 72 -0.55 4.08 11.67
CA LEU A 72 -1.50 5.20 11.70
C LEU A 72 -0.89 6.48 11.08
N GLY A 73 0.38 6.77 11.40
CA GLY A 73 1.11 7.90 10.83
C GLY A 73 1.19 7.81 9.31
N ASN A 74 1.56 6.64 8.77
CA ASN A 74 1.61 6.41 7.34
C ASN A 74 0.23 6.51 6.69
N ALA A 75 -0.82 6.00 7.31
CA ALA A 75 -2.18 6.15 6.81
C ALA A 75 -2.58 7.64 6.64
N LYS A 76 -2.27 8.48 7.63
CA LYS A 76 -2.54 9.92 7.56
C LYS A 76 -1.70 10.62 6.50
N ILE A 77 -0.41 10.28 6.37
CA ILE A 77 0.50 10.90 5.40
C ILE A 77 0.18 10.42 3.98
N ILE A 78 0.02 9.11 3.78
CA ILE A 78 -0.10 8.53 2.43
C ILE A 78 -1.52 8.71 1.87
N LEU A 79 -2.56 8.53 2.67
CA LEU A 79 -3.94 8.63 2.20
C LEU A 79 -4.60 9.98 2.56
N GLY A 80 -4.32 10.50 3.75
CA GLY A 80 -4.88 11.78 4.20
C GLY A 80 -4.29 12.96 3.43
N ASN A 81 -2.97 13.10 3.42
CA ASN A 81 -2.25 14.19 2.76
C ASN A 81 -1.87 13.87 1.31
N CYS A 82 -1.27 12.71 1.04
CA CYS A 82 -0.81 12.24 -0.27
C CYS A 82 -0.03 13.32 -1.06
N ASN A 83 0.90 14.00 -0.42
CA ASN A 83 1.68 15.10 -1.02
C ASN A 83 0.81 16.19 -1.70
N GLY A 84 -0.35 16.49 -1.13
CA GLY A 84 -1.28 17.47 -1.68
C GLY A 84 -2.37 16.90 -2.59
N PHE A 85 -2.46 15.58 -2.75
CA PHE A 85 -3.49 14.90 -3.54
C PHE A 85 -4.38 13.98 -2.68
N GLY A 86 -4.24 14.04 -1.34
CA GLY A 86 -4.95 13.20 -0.40
C GLY A 86 -6.41 13.61 -0.16
N ILE A 87 -7.08 12.82 0.69
CA ILE A 87 -8.49 12.99 1.02
C ILE A 87 -8.76 14.40 1.58
N GLU A 88 -7.88 14.94 2.42
CA GLU A 88 -8.02 16.29 2.97
C GLU A 88 -7.94 17.38 1.91
N HIS A 89 -7.14 17.18 0.86
CA HIS A 89 -7.00 18.15 -0.22
C HIS A 89 -8.19 18.11 -1.18
N PHE A 90 -8.72 16.91 -1.43
CA PHE A 90 -9.91 16.73 -2.24
C PHE A 90 -11.13 17.45 -1.62
N PHE A 91 -11.30 17.36 -0.30
CA PHE A 91 -12.37 18.00 0.45
C PHE A 91 -11.90 19.30 1.15
N ARG A 92 -10.95 20.02 0.57
CA ARG A 92 -10.43 21.27 1.16
C ARG A 92 -11.55 22.25 1.50
N GLY A 93 -11.54 22.75 2.74
CA GLY A 93 -12.57 23.66 3.26
C GLY A 93 -13.89 22.97 3.66
N GLN A 94 -13.99 21.66 3.47
CA GLN A 94 -15.16 20.85 3.82
C GLN A 94 -14.80 19.72 4.79
N CYS A 95 -13.56 19.63 5.24
CA CYS A 95 -13.10 18.59 6.15
C CYS A 95 -12.26 19.16 7.29
N ARG A 96 -12.17 18.40 8.38
CA ARG A 96 -11.31 18.68 9.52
C ARG A 96 -10.81 17.40 10.14
N TRP A 97 -9.57 17.40 10.59
CA TRP A 97 -9.02 16.34 11.43
C TRP A 97 -9.65 16.38 12.83
N GLY A 98 -9.82 15.24 13.43
CA GLY A 98 -10.36 15.08 14.77
C GLY A 98 -10.44 13.62 15.19
N LYS A 99 -11.19 13.35 16.26
CA LYS A 99 -11.42 11.97 16.74
C LYS A 99 -12.88 11.59 16.58
N TYR A 100 -13.12 10.35 16.23
CA TYR A 100 -14.44 9.74 16.25
C TYR A 100 -14.40 8.45 17.08
N LYS A 101 -15.15 8.41 18.18
CA LYS A 101 -15.13 7.28 19.13
C LYS A 101 -13.71 6.88 19.55
N GLY A 102 -12.85 7.85 19.82
CA GLY A 102 -11.45 7.63 20.23
C GLY A 102 -10.45 7.42 19.07
N ASN A 103 -10.91 7.12 17.86
CA ASN A 103 -10.04 6.89 16.70
C ASN A 103 -9.74 8.20 15.97
N GLU A 104 -8.53 8.34 15.44
CA GLU A 104 -8.15 9.43 14.55
C GLU A 104 -8.99 9.39 13.26
N ALA A 105 -9.57 10.52 12.89
CA ALA A 105 -10.50 10.57 11.77
C ALA A 105 -10.43 11.90 11.01
N LEU A 106 -10.74 11.85 9.73
CA LEU A 106 -11.08 13.01 8.93
C LEU A 106 -12.61 13.11 8.83
N ILE A 107 -13.16 14.21 9.35
CA ILE A 107 -14.59 14.47 9.36
C ILE A 107 -14.90 15.41 8.21
N ILE A 108 -15.70 14.94 7.25
CA ILE A 108 -16.03 15.64 6.01
C ILE A 108 -17.51 16.01 6.04
N LYS A 109 -17.80 17.30 5.80
CA LYS A 109 -19.18 17.80 5.68
C LYS A 109 -19.16 19.09 4.86
N GLY A 110 -19.83 19.08 3.72
CA GLY A 110 -19.90 20.26 2.86
C GLY A 110 -20.71 20.02 1.61
N LYS A 111 -20.59 20.92 0.66
CA LYS A 111 -21.34 20.87 -0.62
C LYS A 111 -21.15 19.55 -1.36
N ASP A 112 -19.91 19.05 -1.40
CA ASP A 112 -19.56 17.82 -2.15
C ASP A 112 -20.22 16.55 -1.57
N THR A 113 -20.58 16.56 -0.29
CA THR A 113 -21.29 15.45 0.36
C THR A 113 -22.78 15.74 0.54
N GLY A 114 -23.31 16.77 -0.11
CA GLY A 114 -24.68 17.22 0.09
C GLY A 114 -24.96 17.58 1.55
N PHE A 115 -23.97 18.14 2.24
CA PHE A 115 -23.96 18.48 3.68
C PHE A 115 -24.17 17.28 4.62
N LYS A 116 -24.10 16.05 4.12
CA LYS A 116 -24.11 14.85 4.94
C LYS A 116 -22.71 14.59 5.48
N THR A 117 -22.61 14.23 6.75
CA THR A 117 -21.31 13.93 7.37
C THR A 117 -20.76 12.58 6.89
N ARG A 118 -19.51 12.57 6.44
CA ARG A 118 -18.69 11.38 6.20
C ARG A 118 -17.52 11.37 7.15
N ILE A 119 -17.16 10.22 7.66
CA ILE A 119 -16.08 10.04 8.64
C ILE A 119 -15.14 8.98 8.09
N VAL A 120 -13.90 9.36 7.82
CA VAL A 120 -12.84 8.43 7.43
C VAL A 120 -11.96 8.19 8.65
N ILE A 121 -12.01 6.99 9.21
CA ILE A 121 -11.17 6.56 10.34
C ILE A 121 -9.84 6.07 9.79
N PHE A 122 -8.74 6.53 10.37
CA PHE A 122 -7.38 6.14 10.00
C PHE A 122 -6.84 5.12 10.99
N SER A 123 -6.17 4.07 10.49
CA SER A 123 -5.62 2.99 11.31
C SER A 123 -4.31 2.45 10.78
N GLY A 124 -3.42 2.05 11.70
CA GLY A 124 -2.28 1.18 11.40
C GLY A 124 -2.73 -0.27 11.34
N ALA A 125 -2.10 -1.08 10.48
CA ALA A 125 -2.55 -2.43 10.18
C ALA A 125 -1.44 -3.50 10.23
N MET A 126 -0.19 -3.13 10.56
CA MET A 126 0.96 -4.04 10.46
C MET A 126 1.02 -5.08 11.59
N LEU A 127 0.57 -4.73 12.79
CA LEU A 127 0.69 -5.62 13.94
C LEU A 127 -0.47 -6.64 14.01
N ALA A 128 -0.20 -7.84 14.54
CA ALA A 128 -1.22 -8.86 14.76
C ALA A 128 -2.41 -8.37 15.59
N SER A 129 -2.20 -7.42 16.49
CA SER A 129 -3.23 -6.80 17.35
C SER A 129 -3.96 -5.62 16.71
N SER A 130 -3.50 -5.13 15.55
CA SER A 130 -4.05 -3.92 14.90
C SER A 130 -5.55 -4.03 14.58
N TYR A 131 -6.06 -5.23 14.33
CA TYR A 131 -7.48 -5.45 14.09
C TYR A 131 -8.38 -4.96 15.23
N LYS A 132 -7.86 -4.87 16.46
CA LYS A 132 -8.61 -4.38 17.62
C LYS A 132 -9.02 -2.91 17.46
N SER A 133 -8.23 -2.09 16.76
CA SER A 133 -8.49 -0.66 16.56
C SER A 133 -9.71 -0.39 15.68
N ILE A 134 -10.06 -1.33 14.80
CA ILE A 134 -11.17 -1.18 13.86
C ILE A 134 -12.46 -1.87 14.32
N ARG A 135 -12.42 -2.61 15.44
CA ARG A 135 -13.59 -3.24 16.02
C ARG A 135 -14.58 -2.20 16.58
N GLY A 136 -15.85 -2.56 16.63
CA GLY A 136 -16.91 -1.70 17.17
C GLY A 136 -17.47 -0.66 16.20
N ASN A 137 -16.95 -0.59 14.96
CA ASN A 137 -17.52 0.18 13.87
C ASN A 137 -17.88 -0.74 12.69
N SER A 138 -18.86 -0.29 11.88
CA SER A 138 -19.11 -0.84 10.55
C SER A 138 -18.65 0.19 9.53
N TYR A 139 -17.98 -0.26 8.48
CA TYR A 139 -17.39 0.61 7.47
C TYR A 139 -18.09 0.39 6.12
N GLY A 140 -18.50 1.47 5.47
CA GLY A 140 -19.08 1.40 4.13
C GLY A 140 -18.05 1.10 3.06
N MET A 141 -16.87 1.77 3.17
CA MET A 141 -15.79 1.60 2.22
C MET A 141 -14.46 1.51 2.95
N TRP A 142 -13.48 0.89 2.29
CA TRP A 142 -12.12 0.74 2.81
C TRP A 142 -11.08 1.06 1.73
N ILE A 143 -10.14 1.95 2.07
CA ILE A 143 -8.94 2.21 1.29
C ILE A 143 -7.71 1.76 2.09
N GLY A 144 -6.90 0.87 1.53
CA GLY A 144 -5.67 0.35 2.14
C GLY A 144 -4.49 0.58 1.21
N THR A 145 -3.45 1.26 1.70
CA THR A 145 -2.19 1.45 0.97
C THR A 145 -1.12 0.52 1.50
N GLU A 146 -0.24 0.03 0.62
CA GLU A 146 0.77 -0.97 0.95
C GLU A 146 0.15 -2.21 1.63
N ILE A 147 -0.89 -2.76 1.00
CA ILE A 147 -1.71 -3.82 1.61
C ILE A 147 -0.91 -5.09 1.95
N ASN A 148 0.18 -5.35 1.25
CA ASN A 148 1.12 -6.43 1.55
C ASN A 148 1.81 -6.29 2.92
N LEU A 149 1.85 -5.07 3.49
CA LEU A 149 2.39 -4.81 4.82
C LEU A 149 1.33 -4.91 5.93
N HIS A 150 0.07 -5.14 5.59
CA HIS A 150 -0.99 -5.34 6.58
C HIS A 150 -0.92 -6.75 7.17
N HIS A 151 -1.22 -6.87 8.46
CA HIS A 151 -1.36 -8.18 9.07
C HIS A 151 -2.66 -8.85 8.61
N LYS A 152 -2.61 -10.14 8.36
CA LYS A 152 -3.75 -10.94 7.86
C LYS A 152 -5.01 -10.79 8.72
N SER A 153 -4.88 -10.77 10.06
CA SER A 153 -6.01 -10.58 10.97
C SER A 153 -6.69 -9.23 10.80
N PHE A 154 -5.94 -8.17 10.44
CA PHE A 154 -6.52 -6.86 10.16
C PHE A 154 -7.35 -6.89 8.88
N VAL A 155 -6.83 -7.50 7.82
CA VAL A 155 -7.54 -7.62 6.55
C VAL A 155 -8.84 -8.40 6.72
N GLN A 156 -8.81 -9.52 7.42
CA GLN A 156 -10.00 -10.32 7.74
C GLN A 156 -11.05 -9.51 8.53
N GLU A 157 -10.60 -8.79 9.57
CA GLU A 157 -11.51 -7.94 10.36
C GLU A 157 -12.10 -6.79 9.53
N ALA A 158 -11.32 -6.13 8.67
CA ALA A 158 -11.81 -5.06 7.80
C ALA A 158 -12.88 -5.56 6.82
N PHE A 159 -12.72 -6.76 6.27
CA PHE A 159 -13.77 -7.42 5.48
C PHE A 159 -15.04 -7.66 6.30
N ASN A 160 -14.91 -8.22 7.50
CA ASN A 160 -16.04 -8.49 8.39
C ASN A 160 -16.78 -7.19 8.77
N ARG A 161 -16.05 -6.10 9.01
CA ARG A 161 -16.64 -4.80 9.37
C ARG A 161 -17.27 -4.06 8.20
N SER A 162 -17.07 -4.51 6.97
CA SER A 162 -17.69 -3.94 5.77
C SER A 162 -18.87 -4.74 5.23
N ILE A 163 -19.28 -5.84 5.87
CA ILE A 163 -20.38 -6.71 5.39
C ILE A 163 -21.71 -5.96 5.34
N ALA A 164 -21.99 -5.08 6.30
CA ALA A 164 -23.25 -4.34 6.40
C ALA A 164 -23.28 -3.04 5.58
N ALA A 165 -22.29 -2.80 4.72
CA ALA A 165 -22.23 -1.60 3.87
C ALA A 165 -23.35 -1.57 2.84
N ASP A 166 -23.92 -0.38 2.60
CA ASP A 166 -24.92 -0.17 1.53
C ASP A 166 -24.30 -0.43 0.14
N LYS A 167 -23.11 0.11 -0.10
CA LYS A 167 -22.32 -0.14 -1.30
C LYS A 167 -20.88 -0.44 -0.91
N ARG A 168 -20.61 -1.71 -0.66
CA ARG A 168 -19.28 -2.16 -0.24
C ARG A 168 -18.27 -1.95 -1.33
N LYS A 169 -17.22 -1.13 -1.08
CA LYS A 169 -16.11 -0.90 -2.01
C LYS A 169 -14.78 -0.87 -1.28
N ILE A 170 -13.78 -1.46 -1.91
CA ILE A 170 -12.44 -1.62 -1.36
C ILE A 170 -11.42 -1.22 -2.42
N TRP A 171 -10.44 -0.39 -2.06
CA TRP A 171 -9.31 -0.01 -2.88
C TRP A 171 -8.02 -0.37 -2.17
N TRP A 172 -7.18 -1.10 -2.85
CA TRP A 172 -5.87 -1.47 -2.38
C TRP A 172 -4.80 -1.02 -3.35
N ASP A 173 -3.68 -0.55 -2.83
CA ASP A 173 -2.44 -0.44 -3.59
C ASP A 173 -1.31 -1.18 -2.90
N LEU A 174 -0.35 -1.62 -3.70
CA LEU A 174 0.86 -2.26 -3.22
C LEU A 174 2.00 -2.13 -4.22
N ASN A 175 3.22 -2.12 -3.69
CA ASN A 175 4.40 -2.44 -4.47
C ASN A 175 4.56 -3.96 -4.52
N PRO A 176 5.06 -4.53 -5.62
CA PRO A 176 5.20 -5.97 -5.76
C PRO A 176 6.09 -6.58 -4.68
N ASP A 177 5.75 -7.77 -4.27
CA ASP A 177 6.44 -8.54 -3.25
C ASP A 177 6.62 -9.99 -3.72
N ASN A 178 7.02 -10.89 -2.83
CA ASN A 178 7.12 -12.31 -3.13
C ASN A 178 5.78 -12.85 -3.65
N PRO A 179 5.74 -13.47 -4.85
CA PRO A 179 4.51 -13.98 -5.45
C PRO A 179 3.80 -15.07 -4.61
N LYS A 180 4.52 -15.71 -3.67
CA LYS A 180 3.95 -16.67 -2.71
C LYS A 180 3.39 -15.99 -1.44
N SER A 181 3.43 -14.66 -1.34
CA SER A 181 2.84 -13.96 -0.20
C SER A 181 1.34 -14.22 -0.11
N TRP A 182 0.83 -14.35 1.13
CA TRP A 182 -0.57 -14.64 1.42
C TRP A 182 -1.55 -13.65 0.78
N ILE A 183 -1.13 -12.37 0.59
CA ILE A 183 -2.00 -11.36 -0.02
C ILE A 183 -2.32 -11.70 -1.47
N TYR A 184 -1.37 -12.32 -2.19
CA TYR A 184 -1.60 -12.80 -3.56
C TYR A 184 -2.42 -14.09 -3.58
N THR A 185 -1.95 -15.11 -2.85
CA THR A 185 -2.54 -16.45 -2.93
C THR A 185 -3.96 -16.52 -2.37
N GLU A 186 -4.27 -15.74 -1.31
CA GLU A 186 -5.57 -15.81 -0.67
C GLU A 186 -6.56 -14.74 -1.19
N TYR A 187 -6.04 -13.66 -1.81
CA TYR A 187 -6.91 -12.54 -2.23
C TYR A 187 -6.70 -12.13 -3.69
N ILE A 188 -5.55 -11.54 -4.05
CA ILE A 188 -5.41 -10.85 -5.33
C ILE A 188 -5.56 -11.84 -6.50
N ASP A 189 -4.77 -12.91 -6.52
CA ASP A 189 -4.77 -13.89 -7.61
C ASP A 189 -6.05 -14.72 -7.58
N LYS A 190 -6.55 -15.07 -6.37
CA LYS A 190 -7.84 -15.76 -6.21
C LYS A 190 -8.99 -14.93 -6.79
N TYR A 191 -9.07 -13.66 -6.44
CA TYR A 191 -10.14 -12.80 -6.97
C TYR A 191 -10.02 -12.57 -8.46
N GLN A 192 -8.80 -12.50 -8.98
CA GLN A 192 -8.56 -12.42 -10.42
C GLN A 192 -9.06 -13.67 -11.13
N GLN A 193 -8.76 -14.85 -10.59
CA GLN A 193 -9.25 -16.13 -11.12
C GLN A 193 -10.77 -16.25 -11.00
N ASP A 194 -11.33 -15.94 -9.81
CA ASP A 194 -12.78 -16.00 -9.57
C ASP A 194 -13.54 -15.02 -10.50
N ALA A 195 -12.95 -13.85 -10.81
CA ALA A 195 -13.54 -12.90 -11.75
C ALA A 195 -13.47 -13.40 -13.20
N ALA A 196 -12.37 -14.04 -13.60
CA ALA A 196 -12.24 -14.65 -14.93
C ALA A 196 -13.25 -15.80 -15.11
N ASP A 197 -13.50 -16.57 -14.07
CA ASP A 197 -14.47 -17.68 -14.02
C ASP A 197 -15.93 -17.19 -13.83
N CYS A 198 -16.18 -15.90 -13.82
CA CYS A 198 -17.50 -15.28 -13.51
C CYS A 198 -18.09 -15.67 -12.14
N LYS A 199 -17.25 -16.10 -11.19
CA LYS A 199 -17.66 -16.48 -9.84
C LYS A 199 -17.67 -15.32 -8.86
N PHE A 200 -16.97 -14.21 -9.16
CA PHE A 200 -16.84 -13.05 -8.30
C PHE A 200 -17.99 -12.05 -8.55
N LEU A 201 -19.00 -12.03 -7.65
CA LEU A 201 -20.23 -11.24 -7.82
C LEU A 201 -20.01 -9.79 -7.48
N GLY A 202 -19.14 -9.17 -7.19
CA GLY A 202 -19.04 -7.73 -6.86
C GLY A 202 -18.25 -6.91 -7.86
N GLY A 203 -17.70 -7.57 -8.87
CA GLY A 203 -16.77 -6.96 -9.82
C GLY A 203 -15.37 -6.79 -9.24
N TYR A 204 -14.38 -7.12 -10.04
CA TYR A 204 -12.96 -7.03 -9.72
C TYR A 204 -12.24 -6.15 -10.73
N ASN A 205 -11.49 -5.19 -10.23
CA ASN A 205 -10.69 -4.29 -11.02
C ASN A 205 -9.23 -4.41 -10.58
N TYR A 206 -8.37 -4.88 -11.48
CA TYR A 206 -6.94 -4.97 -11.27
C TYR A 206 -6.20 -4.21 -12.35
N ALA A 207 -5.19 -3.45 -11.97
CA ALA A 207 -4.27 -2.84 -12.91
C ALA A 207 -2.83 -2.91 -12.36
N HIS A 208 -1.93 -3.26 -13.26
CA HIS A 208 -0.49 -3.23 -13.01
C HIS A 208 0.09 -1.95 -13.60
N PHE A 209 0.87 -1.21 -12.82
CA PHE A 209 1.46 0.06 -13.21
C PHE A 209 3.00 0.02 -13.16
N THR A 210 3.64 0.61 -14.15
CA THR A 210 5.08 0.85 -14.19
C THR A 210 5.38 2.32 -13.95
N ILE A 211 6.65 2.69 -13.76
CA ILE A 211 7.03 4.10 -13.65
C ILE A 211 6.69 4.89 -14.92
N ASP A 212 6.65 4.21 -16.08
CA ASP A 212 6.37 4.84 -17.36
C ASP A 212 4.91 5.30 -17.50
N ASP A 213 3.99 4.65 -16.79
CA ASP A 213 2.58 5.03 -16.77
C ASP A 213 2.35 6.40 -16.09
N ASN A 214 3.29 6.87 -15.25
CA ASN A 214 3.16 8.17 -14.59
C ASN A 214 3.62 9.32 -15.50
N ILE A 215 2.66 10.00 -16.09
CA ILE A 215 2.92 11.14 -17.00
C ILE A 215 3.31 12.44 -16.27
N ASN A 216 3.28 12.47 -14.94
CA ASN A 216 3.73 13.63 -14.18
C ASN A 216 5.24 13.62 -13.90
N ILE A 217 5.92 12.54 -14.26
CA ILE A 217 7.39 12.41 -14.22
C ILE A 217 7.91 12.56 -15.64
N SER A 218 8.83 13.51 -15.88
CA SER A 218 9.41 13.72 -17.20
C SER A 218 10.22 12.50 -17.64
N ASP A 219 10.27 12.25 -18.94
CA ASP A 219 11.02 11.12 -19.51
C ASP A 219 12.51 11.18 -19.17
N GLN A 220 13.09 12.39 -19.10
CA GLN A 220 14.45 12.60 -18.61
C GLN A 220 14.61 12.09 -17.18
N ARG A 221 13.68 12.41 -16.29
CA ARG A 221 13.74 11.94 -14.89
C ARG A 221 13.52 10.42 -14.79
N LYS A 222 12.64 9.86 -15.61
CA LYS A 222 12.46 8.39 -15.68
C LYS A 222 13.74 7.70 -16.14
N ALA A 223 14.40 8.22 -17.16
CA ALA A 223 15.68 7.69 -17.64
C ALA A 223 16.79 7.79 -16.58
N GLU A 224 16.87 8.94 -15.88
CA GLU A 224 17.80 9.15 -14.77
C GLU A 224 17.58 8.12 -13.65
N VAL A 225 16.33 7.92 -13.21
CA VAL A 225 16.01 6.93 -12.17
C VAL A 225 16.34 5.52 -12.64
N LYS A 226 15.98 5.14 -13.86
CA LYS A 226 16.29 3.82 -14.44
C LYS A 226 17.81 3.56 -14.50
N SER A 227 18.61 4.57 -14.80
CA SER A 227 20.08 4.44 -14.88
C SER A 227 20.76 4.20 -13.54
N GLN A 228 20.07 4.44 -12.42
CA GLN A 228 20.62 4.18 -11.05
C GLN A 228 20.54 2.71 -10.65
N TYR A 229 19.85 1.88 -11.43
CA TYR A 229 19.68 0.46 -11.16
C TYR A 229 20.40 -0.38 -12.19
N ASP A 230 20.94 -1.51 -11.77
CA ASP A 230 21.32 -2.58 -12.71
C ASP A 230 20.02 -3.21 -13.27
N PRO A 231 19.81 -3.21 -14.60
CA PRO A 231 18.62 -3.77 -15.24
C PRO A 231 18.36 -5.25 -14.93
N THR A 232 19.39 -6.01 -14.56
CA THR A 232 19.28 -7.42 -14.20
C THR A 232 18.88 -7.62 -12.74
N SER A 233 19.01 -6.59 -11.93
CA SER A 233 18.76 -6.65 -10.48
C SER A 233 17.29 -6.91 -10.13
N ILE A 234 17.08 -7.55 -8.99
CA ILE A 234 15.74 -7.74 -8.38
C ILE A 234 15.07 -6.39 -8.12
N TRP A 235 15.87 -5.39 -7.71
CA TRP A 235 15.39 -4.03 -7.43
C TRP A 235 14.84 -3.35 -8.68
N TYR A 236 15.54 -3.43 -9.83
CA TYR A 236 15.03 -2.89 -11.08
C TYR A 236 13.71 -3.54 -11.50
N LYS A 237 13.66 -4.86 -11.44
CA LYS A 237 12.46 -5.62 -11.80
C LYS A 237 11.28 -5.28 -10.90
N ARG A 238 11.50 -5.13 -9.59
CA ARG A 238 10.45 -4.83 -8.63
C ARG A 238 10.06 -3.34 -8.63
N ASP A 239 11.03 -2.44 -8.51
CA ASP A 239 10.77 -1.03 -8.22
C ASP A 239 10.51 -0.21 -9.50
N ILE A 240 11.06 -0.63 -10.65
CA ILE A 240 10.90 0.04 -11.95
C ILE A 240 9.84 -0.64 -12.81
N LEU A 241 9.94 -1.97 -12.99
CA LEU A 241 9.01 -2.72 -13.82
C LEU A 241 7.74 -3.14 -13.06
N GLY A 242 7.76 -3.08 -11.73
CA GLY A 242 6.62 -3.45 -10.90
C GLY A 242 6.34 -4.96 -10.90
N LEU A 243 7.35 -5.80 -11.12
CA LEU A 243 7.19 -7.23 -11.20
C LEU A 243 7.24 -7.90 -9.83
N ARG A 244 6.40 -8.89 -9.61
CA ARG A 244 6.46 -9.76 -8.44
C ARG A 244 7.67 -10.67 -8.57
N ILE A 245 8.58 -10.59 -7.64
CA ILE A 245 9.80 -11.40 -7.64
C ILE A 245 9.96 -11.96 -6.24
N ALA A 246 10.11 -13.30 -6.18
CA ALA A 246 10.67 -13.91 -5.01
C ALA A 246 12.08 -13.36 -4.87
N ALA A 247 12.38 -12.70 -3.75
CA ALA A 247 13.76 -12.54 -3.38
C ALA A 247 14.29 -13.97 -3.09
N GLU A 248 14.63 -14.70 -4.11
CA GLU A 248 15.55 -15.79 -4.00
C GLU A 248 16.89 -15.14 -3.65
N GLY A 249 16.97 -14.71 -2.40
CA GLY A 249 18.22 -14.34 -1.78
C GLY A 249 19.02 -15.60 -1.63
N LEU A 250 19.70 -15.98 -2.66
CA LEU A 250 20.96 -16.67 -2.48
C LEU A 250 21.83 -15.66 -1.71
N ILE A 251 21.84 -15.80 -0.39
CA ILE A 251 22.68 -14.99 0.52
C ILE A 251 24.12 -14.99 -0.01
N PHE A 252 24.47 -16.00 -0.79
CA PHE A 252 25.77 -16.18 -1.44
C PHE A 252 25.58 -16.51 -2.94
N GLN A 253 25.19 -15.54 -3.74
CA GLN A 253 25.01 -15.73 -5.19
C GLN A 253 26.30 -16.21 -5.88
N SER A 254 27.46 -15.71 -5.43
CA SER A 254 28.76 -16.15 -5.88
C SER A 254 29.02 -17.64 -5.57
N PHE A 255 28.57 -18.15 -4.42
CA PHE A 255 28.63 -19.55 -4.07
C PHE A 255 27.72 -20.41 -4.93
N ALA A 256 26.51 -19.94 -5.22
CA ALA A 256 25.56 -20.69 -6.04
C ALA A 256 25.95 -20.73 -7.53
N ASN A 257 26.63 -19.70 -8.02
CA ASN A 257 27.11 -19.64 -9.41
C ASN A 257 28.37 -20.51 -9.64
N ASP A 258 29.18 -20.71 -8.61
CA ASP A 258 30.42 -21.49 -8.70
C ASP A 258 30.71 -22.16 -7.32
N PRO A 259 29.94 -23.18 -6.93
CA PRO A 259 30.10 -23.83 -5.62
C PRO A 259 31.46 -24.52 -5.47
N GLU A 260 32.07 -25.01 -6.56
CA GLU A 260 33.33 -25.70 -6.51
C GLU A 260 34.48 -24.80 -6.04
N LYS A 261 34.43 -23.51 -6.34
CA LYS A 261 35.40 -22.51 -5.85
C LYS A 261 35.48 -22.41 -4.33
N TYR A 262 34.41 -22.79 -3.64
CA TYR A 262 34.26 -22.67 -2.18
C TYR A 262 34.33 -24.04 -1.47
N ILE A 263 34.49 -25.12 -2.21
CA ILE A 263 34.66 -26.45 -1.66
C ILE A 263 36.15 -26.69 -1.41
N ILE A 264 36.52 -26.85 -0.16
CA ILE A 264 37.88 -27.18 0.26
C ILE A 264 37.94 -28.71 0.50
N PRO A 265 38.88 -29.44 -0.09
CA PRO A 265 39.07 -30.83 0.22
C PRO A 265 39.28 -31.10 1.72
N GLU A 266 38.70 -32.17 2.26
CA GLU A 266 38.77 -32.47 3.69
C GLU A 266 40.22 -32.50 4.24
N SER A 267 41.18 -32.87 3.41
CA SER A 267 42.61 -32.87 3.74
C SER A 267 43.21 -31.48 4.02
N GLN A 268 42.53 -30.41 3.58
CA GLN A 268 42.94 -29.02 3.80
C GLN A 268 42.13 -28.31 4.91
N LEU A 269 41.15 -29.02 5.52
CA LEU A 269 40.33 -28.49 6.59
C LEU A 269 41.12 -28.52 7.91
N ASP A 270 41.36 -27.34 8.46
CA ASP A 270 41.83 -27.21 9.85
C ASP A 270 40.62 -27.38 10.79
N LYS A 271 40.45 -28.60 11.30
CA LYS A 271 39.29 -28.94 12.16
C LYS A 271 39.23 -28.13 13.46
N SER A 272 40.33 -27.52 13.87
CA SER A 272 40.37 -26.62 15.04
C SER A 272 39.74 -25.24 14.80
N LYS A 273 39.50 -24.89 13.51
CA LYS A 273 38.96 -23.60 13.09
C LYS A 273 37.52 -23.72 12.56
N ILE A 274 36.91 -24.90 12.64
CA ILE A 274 35.52 -25.09 12.19
C ILE A 274 34.58 -24.51 13.24
N LEU A 275 34.04 -23.33 12.96
CA LEU A 275 32.95 -22.73 13.71
C LEU A 275 31.61 -23.29 13.20
N SER A 276 30.91 -24.07 14.04
CA SER A 276 29.55 -24.50 13.74
C SER A 276 28.59 -23.31 13.94
N LEU A 277 28.03 -22.77 12.86
CA LEU A 277 26.98 -21.74 12.89
C LEU A 277 25.66 -22.25 13.50
N ILE A 278 25.52 -23.56 13.72
CA ILE A 278 24.31 -24.17 14.31
C ILE A 278 24.16 -23.78 15.79
N HIS A 279 25.24 -23.37 16.45
CA HIS A 279 25.24 -23.05 17.88
C HIS A 279 25.09 -21.55 18.20
N ILE A 280 24.92 -20.67 17.19
CA ILE A 280 24.71 -19.23 17.38
C ILE A 280 23.24 -18.88 17.09
N SER A 281 22.32 -19.59 17.73
CA SER A 281 20.87 -19.35 17.49
C SER A 281 20.16 -18.59 18.59
N SER A 282 20.86 -18.25 19.69
CA SER A 282 20.26 -17.51 20.81
C SER A 282 21.23 -16.48 21.40
N PRO A 283 20.75 -15.29 21.80
CA PRO A 283 21.55 -14.33 22.57
C PRO A 283 22.12 -14.88 23.89
N ARG A 284 21.57 -15.98 24.42
CA ARG A 284 22.06 -16.67 25.64
C ARG A 284 23.37 -17.43 25.38
N ASP A 285 23.54 -17.95 24.16
CA ASP A 285 24.73 -18.73 23.81
C ASP A 285 26.01 -17.87 23.71
N VAL A 286 25.85 -16.55 23.61
CA VAL A 286 26.96 -15.58 23.56
C VAL A 286 27.50 -15.22 24.95
N GLU A 287 26.70 -15.38 26.00
CA GLU A 287 27.14 -15.12 27.39
C GLU A 287 27.92 -16.28 27.99
N GLU A 288 27.62 -17.52 27.64
CA GLU A 288 28.34 -18.71 28.14
C GLU A 288 29.75 -18.89 27.50
N SER A 289 29.98 -18.31 26.33
CA SER A 289 31.30 -18.39 25.67
C SER A 289 32.28 -17.32 26.15
N ARG A 290 31.94 -16.49 27.17
CA ARG A 290 32.77 -15.45 27.77
C ARG A 290 33.26 -15.76 29.21
N MET A 291 33.02 -16.97 29.71
CA MET A 291 33.56 -17.43 31.00
C MET A 291 34.75 -18.35 30.81
#